data_5902b113365a12eff1090d6eed2659b4
#
_entry.id   5902b113365a12eff1090d6eed2659b4
#
_cell.length_a   1.000
_cell.length_b   1.000
_cell.length_c   1.000
_cell.angle_alpha   90.00
_cell.angle_beta   90.00
_cell.angle_gamma   90.00
#
_symmetry.space_group_name_H-M   'P 1'
#
loop_
_entity.id
_entity.type
_entity.pdbx_description
1 polymer ?
#
loop_
_entity_poly.entity_id
_entity_poly.type
_entity_poly.pdbx_seq_one_letter_code
_entity_poly.pdbx_strand_id
1 'polypeptide(L)'
;MLSNNQKSHIKKHFEKSMKNYDKNATVQKMMASKLVIELSKICQEFDNILELGSGTGILSKQINDNISFKNYYANDLVEKSKLYVQKIIPNTQFFCGSALKIKTGRKQNLIISNAMFQWFDNLDKAIEILKLQLDKDGILAFSTFGTDNYKEITGLTGLSLNYLSLEKIQDILSKQGFEILYCEGFYEELLFKNPLELLAHMKNTGVNSLSDKTWTIKEVKDFCDRFNKKYPQTKLTYSPIIVIARKV
;
A
#
# COMPACT_ATOMS: atom_id res chain seq x y z
N MET A 1 13.51 -4.96 8.96
CA MET A 1 12.23 -5.74 8.89
C MET A 1 11.39 -5.35 10.08
N LEU A 2 10.09 -5.09 9.88
CA LEU A 2 9.16 -4.85 10.98
C LEU A 2 9.34 -5.89 12.09
N SER A 3 9.34 -5.44 13.35
CA SER A 3 9.35 -6.36 14.50
C SER A 3 8.10 -7.25 14.49
N ASN A 4 8.16 -8.39 15.17
CA ASN A 4 6.98 -9.27 15.26
C ASN A 4 5.78 -8.55 15.92
N ASN A 5 6.04 -7.65 16.87
CA ASN A 5 4.99 -6.85 17.52
C ASN A 5 4.34 -5.87 16.53
N GLN A 6 5.11 -5.16 15.71
CA GLN A 6 4.58 -4.25 14.69
C GLN A 6 3.75 -4.99 13.64
N LYS A 7 4.23 -6.15 13.14
CA LYS A 7 3.45 -6.99 12.21
C LYS A 7 2.15 -7.46 12.81
N SER A 8 2.17 -7.91 14.07
CA SER A 8 0.96 -8.33 14.79
C SER A 8 -0.04 -7.18 14.94
N HIS A 9 0.46 -5.98 15.21
CA HIS A 9 -0.36 -4.78 15.36
C HIS A 9 -1.02 -4.38 14.02
N ILE A 10 -0.23 -4.27 12.94
CA ILE A 10 -0.74 -3.98 11.58
C ILE A 10 -1.78 -5.02 11.17
N LYS A 11 -1.47 -6.32 11.34
CA LYS A 11 -2.39 -7.42 11.04
C LYS A 11 -3.73 -7.26 11.76
N LYS A 12 -3.70 -7.04 13.09
CA LYS A 12 -4.89 -6.90 13.92
C LYS A 12 -5.78 -5.72 13.52
N HIS A 13 -5.15 -4.57 13.23
CA HIS A 13 -5.88 -3.35 12.82
C HIS A 13 -6.50 -3.52 11.44
N PHE A 14 -5.74 -4.03 10.48
CA PHE A 14 -6.25 -4.27 9.14
C PHE A 14 -7.37 -5.31 9.13
N GLU A 15 -7.23 -6.43 9.83
CA GLU A 15 -8.27 -7.46 9.93
C GLU A 15 -9.60 -6.91 10.48
N LYS A 16 -9.53 -5.99 11.45
CA LYS A 16 -10.72 -5.33 11.99
C LYS A 16 -11.37 -4.36 11.00
N SER A 17 -10.57 -3.67 10.20
CA SER A 17 -11.05 -2.68 9.22
C SER A 17 -11.59 -3.31 7.94
N MET A 18 -11.23 -4.56 7.59
CA MET A 18 -11.56 -5.21 6.31
C MET A 18 -13.03 -5.11 5.90
N LYS A 19 -13.97 -5.21 6.86
CA LYS A 19 -15.41 -5.12 6.56
C LYS A 19 -15.85 -3.77 6.01
N ASN A 20 -15.17 -2.69 6.44
CA ASN A 20 -15.49 -1.31 6.07
C ASN A 20 -14.43 -0.69 5.17
N TYR A 21 -13.32 -1.41 4.94
CA TYR A 21 -12.16 -0.90 4.21
C TYR A 21 -12.55 -0.41 2.82
N ASP A 22 -13.23 -1.21 2.04
CA ASP A 22 -13.60 -0.88 0.66
C ASP A 22 -14.52 0.36 0.54
N LYS A 23 -15.33 0.63 1.58
CA LYS A 23 -16.18 1.85 1.59
C LYS A 23 -15.37 3.12 1.84
N ASN A 24 -14.23 3.00 2.53
CA ASN A 24 -13.40 4.13 2.95
C ASN A 24 -12.10 4.28 2.14
N ALA A 25 -11.65 3.24 1.44
CA ALA A 25 -10.38 3.17 0.73
C ALA A 25 -10.44 3.86 -0.66
N THR A 26 -11.03 5.05 -0.76
CA THR A 26 -11.20 5.79 -2.02
C THR A 26 -9.85 6.07 -2.69
N VAL A 27 -8.89 6.58 -1.93
CA VAL A 27 -7.55 6.90 -2.44
C VAL A 27 -6.81 5.63 -2.87
N GLN A 28 -6.90 4.56 -2.08
CA GLN A 28 -6.26 3.28 -2.41
C GLN A 28 -6.86 2.64 -3.67
N LYS A 29 -8.17 2.80 -3.91
CA LYS A 29 -8.82 2.35 -5.15
C LYS A 29 -8.33 3.14 -6.35
N MET A 30 -8.23 4.47 -6.22
CA MET A 30 -7.69 5.34 -7.27
C MET A 30 -6.23 4.98 -7.58
N MET A 31 -5.40 4.74 -6.55
CA MET A 31 -4.02 4.29 -6.71
C MET A 31 -3.93 2.96 -7.46
N ALA A 32 -4.75 1.96 -7.08
CA ALA A 32 -4.79 0.66 -7.75
C ALA A 32 -5.19 0.79 -9.21
N SER A 33 -6.23 1.57 -9.50
CA SER A 33 -6.68 1.84 -10.87
C SER A 33 -5.60 2.53 -11.70
N LYS A 34 -4.98 3.59 -11.18
CA LYS A 34 -3.91 4.31 -11.86
C LYS A 34 -2.69 3.41 -12.12
N LEU A 35 -2.28 2.62 -11.13
CA LEU A 35 -1.17 1.67 -11.26
C LEU A 35 -1.40 0.68 -12.40
N VAL A 36 -2.60 0.09 -12.49
CA VAL A 36 -2.93 -0.89 -13.54
C VAL A 36 -3.09 -0.22 -14.89
N ILE A 37 -3.68 0.97 -14.97
CA ILE A 37 -3.78 1.75 -16.22
C ILE A 37 -2.38 2.05 -16.78
N GLU A 38 -1.46 2.55 -15.98
CA GLU A 38 -0.10 2.86 -16.43
C GLU A 38 0.69 1.58 -16.78
N LEU A 39 0.50 0.50 -16.00
CA LEU A 39 1.10 -0.80 -16.31
C LEU A 39 0.60 -1.36 -17.65
N SER A 40 -0.70 -1.26 -17.94
CA SER A 40 -1.29 -1.80 -19.17
C SER A 40 -0.83 -1.09 -20.45
N LYS A 41 -0.32 0.14 -20.34
CA LYS A 41 0.34 0.85 -21.45
C LYS A 41 1.73 0.27 -21.79
N ILE A 42 2.35 -0.42 -20.82
CA ILE A 42 3.69 -1.01 -20.94
C ILE A 42 3.59 -2.48 -21.32
N CYS A 43 2.75 -3.24 -20.60
CA CYS A 43 2.54 -4.67 -20.84
C CYS A 43 1.17 -5.09 -20.31
N GLN A 44 0.44 -5.90 -21.10
CA GLN A 44 -0.89 -6.39 -20.76
C GLN A 44 -0.95 -7.91 -20.52
N GLU A 45 0.17 -8.62 -20.74
CA GLU A 45 0.22 -10.07 -20.61
C GLU A 45 1.42 -10.51 -19.75
N PHE A 46 1.16 -11.37 -18.76
CA PHE A 46 2.19 -11.90 -17.88
C PHE A 46 1.97 -13.40 -17.66
N ASP A 47 3.06 -14.18 -17.61
CA ASP A 47 2.95 -15.59 -17.26
C ASP A 47 2.71 -15.79 -15.76
N ASN A 48 3.48 -15.08 -14.92
CA ASN A 48 3.47 -15.23 -13.48
C ASN A 48 3.35 -13.85 -12.80
N ILE A 49 2.28 -13.62 -12.07
CA ILE A 49 2.06 -12.41 -11.29
C ILE A 49 2.11 -12.75 -9.79
N LEU A 50 2.87 -11.99 -9.02
CA LEU A 50 2.84 -12.00 -7.56
C LEU A 50 2.31 -10.67 -7.03
N GLU A 51 1.12 -10.70 -6.45
CA GLU A 51 0.55 -9.57 -5.70
C GLU A 51 0.98 -9.62 -4.24
N LEU A 52 1.54 -8.52 -3.73
CA LEU A 52 1.96 -8.37 -2.34
C LEU A 52 1.00 -7.45 -1.58
N GLY A 53 0.50 -7.89 -0.43
CA GLY A 53 -0.45 -7.14 0.38
C GLY A 53 -1.83 -7.06 -0.28
N SER A 54 -2.40 -8.19 -0.68
CA SER A 54 -3.63 -8.25 -1.47
C SER A 54 -4.89 -7.73 -0.74
N GLY A 55 -4.89 -7.75 0.59
CA GLY A 55 -5.95 -7.17 1.41
C GLY A 55 -7.35 -7.68 1.07
N THR A 56 -8.23 -6.76 0.70
CA THR A 56 -9.62 -7.05 0.29
C THR A 56 -9.77 -7.30 -1.21
N GLY A 57 -8.65 -7.40 -1.97
CA GLY A 57 -8.65 -7.70 -3.40
C GLY A 57 -8.92 -6.49 -4.32
N ILE A 58 -8.76 -5.26 -3.83
CA ILE A 58 -8.94 -4.04 -4.64
C ILE A 58 -8.02 -4.07 -5.87
N LEU A 59 -6.73 -4.37 -5.68
CA LEU A 59 -5.77 -4.47 -6.78
C LEU A 59 -6.00 -5.74 -7.58
N SER A 60 -6.26 -6.88 -6.93
CA SER A 60 -6.58 -8.15 -7.61
C SER A 60 -7.71 -7.98 -8.63
N LYS A 61 -8.77 -7.19 -8.27
CA LYS A 61 -9.87 -6.90 -9.19
C LYS A 61 -9.41 -6.10 -10.40
N GLN A 62 -8.62 -5.05 -10.21
CA GLN A 62 -8.09 -4.23 -11.30
C GLN A 62 -7.23 -5.06 -12.26
N ILE A 63 -6.40 -5.97 -11.72
CA ILE A 63 -5.57 -6.87 -12.52
C ILE A 63 -6.45 -7.85 -13.30
N ASN A 64 -7.40 -8.52 -12.65
CA ASN A 64 -8.29 -9.47 -13.29
C ASN A 64 -9.10 -8.88 -14.46
N ASP A 65 -9.48 -7.60 -14.32
CA ASP A 65 -10.31 -6.90 -15.31
C ASP A 65 -9.49 -6.37 -16.50
N ASN A 66 -8.16 -6.18 -16.37
CA ASN A 66 -7.37 -5.43 -17.36
C ASN A 66 -6.08 -6.12 -17.84
N ILE A 67 -5.62 -7.17 -17.15
CA ILE A 67 -4.33 -7.84 -17.43
C ILE A 67 -4.56 -9.31 -17.65
N SER A 68 -3.96 -9.87 -18.70
CA SER A 68 -3.95 -11.31 -18.97
C SER A 68 -2.81 -11.99 -18.22
N PHE A 69 -3.06 -13.17 -17.61
CA PHE A 69 -2.01 -13.90 -16.91
C PHE A 69 -2.28 -15.42 -16.93
N LYS A 70 -1.21 -16.22 -16.77
CA LYS A 70 -1.33 -17.70 -16.65
C LYS A 70 -1.42 -18.14 -15.18
N ASN A 71 -0.56 -17.58 -14.32
CA ASN A 71 -0.49 -17.95 -12.91
C ASN A 71 -0.58 -16.69 -12.04
N TYR A 72 -1.42 -16.76 -11.02
CA TYR A 72 -1.60 -15.68 -10.06
C TYR A 72 -1.27 -16.14 -8.64
N TYR A 73 -0.34 -15.44 -8.03
CA TYR A 73 0.11 -15.63 -6.66
C TYR A 73 -0.26 -14.40 -5.86
N ALA A 74 -0.85 -14.58 -4.70
CA ALA A 74 -1.18 -13.47 -3.81
C ALA A 74 -0.63 -13.70 -2.42
N ASN A 75 -0.22 -12.62 -1.76
CA ASN A 75 0.29 -12.65 -0.40
C ASN A 75 -0.40 -11.59 0.46
N ASP A 76 -0.63 -11.94 1.72
CA ASP A 76 -1.02 -10.99 2.76
C ASP A 76 -0.58 -11.49 4.15
N LEU A 77 -0.48 -10.58 5.14
CA LEU A 77 -0.28 -10.93 6.55
C LEU A 77 -1.55 -11.55 7.17
N VAL A 78 -2.72 -11.21 6.62
CA VAL A 78 -4.03 -11.63 7.10
C VAL A 78 -4.54 -12.81 6.27
N GLU A 79 -4.67 -13.99 6.88
CA GLU A 79 -5.15 -15.22 6.20
C GLU A 79 -6.52 -15.01 5.53
N LYS A 80 -7.38 -14.20 6.14
CA LYS A 80 -8.72 -13.91 5.63
C LYS A 80 -8.71 -13.24 4.25
N SER A 81 -7.64 -12.55 3.86
CA SER A 81 -7.44 -11.95 2.53
C SER A 81 -7.58 -12.99 1.42
N LYS A 82 -7.20 -14.26 1.68
CA LYS A 82 -7.39 -15.38 0.76
C LYS A 82 -8.80 -15.47 0.21
N LEU A 83 -9.80 -15.34 1.08
CA LEU A 83 -11.22 -15.45 0.69
C LEU A 83 -11.65 -14.33 -0.27
N TYR A 84 -11.12 -13.13 -0.07
CA TYR A 84 -11.44 -12.00 -0.94
C TYR A 84 -10.79 -12.16 -2.32
N VAL A 85 -9.51 -12.52 -2.35
CA VAL A 85 -8.78 -12.69 -3.61
C VAL A 85 -9.32 -13.87 -4.42
N GLN A 86 -9.54 -15.01 -3.78
CA GLN A 86 -10.04 -16.22 -4.48
C GLN A 86 -11.49 -16.07 -4.96
N LYS A 87 -12.27 -15.15 -4.40
CA LYS A 87 -13.58 -14.78 -4.95
C LYS A 87 -13.47 -14.04 -6.28
N ILE A 88 -12.38 -13.32 -6.50
CA ILE A 88 -12.10 -12.55 -7.74
C ILE A 88 -11.34 -13.42 -8.74
N ILE A 89 -10.29 -14.09 -8.27
CA ILE A 89 -9.40 -14.97 -9.07
C ILE A 89 -9.37 -16.35 -8.40
N PRO A 90 -10.28 -17.28 -8.78
CA PRO A 90 -10.48 -18.55 -8.05
C PRO A 90 -9.24 -19.42 -7.90
N ASN A 91 -8.37 -19.46 -8.93
CA ASN A 91 -7.18 -20.33 -8.96
C ASN A 91 -5.93 -19.67 -8.32
N THR A 92 -6.11 -18.60 -7.55
CA THR A 92 -5.00 -17.91 -6.86
C THR A 92 -4.30 -18.84 -5.87
N GLN A 93 -2.97 -18.95 -5.98
CA GLN A 93 -2.14 -19.54 -4.93
C GLN A 93 -1.84 -18.46 -3.88
N PHE A 94 -2.39 -18.62 -2.69
CA PHE A 94 -2.30 -17.65 -1.62
C PHE A 94 -1.24 -18.03 -0.57
N PHE A 95 -0.41 -17.06 -0.19
CA PHE A 95 0.65 -17.19 0.81
C PHE A 95 0.39 -16.24 1.99
N CYS A 96 0.03 -16.78 3.14
CA CYS A 96 -0.11 -16.00 4.36
C CYS A 96 1.25 -15.74 4.99
N GLY A 97 1.57 -14.49 5.26
CA GLY A 97 2.80 -14.11 5.96
C GLY A 97 3.54 -12.91 5.36
N SER A 98 4.78 -12.76 5.78
CA SER A 98 5.60 -11.62 5.35
C SER A 98 5.94 -11.68 3.87
N ALA A 99 5.64 -10.61 3.12
CA ALA A 99 5.91 -10.46 1.70
C ALA A 99 7.36 -10.81 1.29
N LEU A 100 8.34 -10.46 2.13
CA LEU A 100 9.76 -10.73 1.86
C LEU A 100 10.21 -12.19 2.13
N LYS A 101 9.31 -13.04 2.62
CA LYS A 101 9.60 -14.46 2.89
C LYS A 101 8.89 -15.43 1.94
N ILE A 102 8.07 -14.92 1.02
CA ILE A 102 7.32 -15.73 0.08
C ILE A 102 8.26 -16.38 -0.92
N LYS A 103 7.99 -17.65 -1.23
CA LYS A 103 8.66 -18.44 -2.28
C LYS A 103 7.59 -19.14 -3.09
N THR A 104 7.33 -18.65 -4.28
CA THR A 104 6.33 -19.22 -5.20
C THR A 104 6.85 -20.46 -5.96
N GLY A 105 8.16 -20.73 -5.86
CA GLY A 105 8.82 -21.78 -6.64
C GLY A 105 9.10 -21.43 -8.10
N ARG A 106 8.70 -20.22 -8.54
CA ARG A 106 8.91 -19.70 -9.90
C ARG A 106 9.37 -18.25 -9.87
N LYS A 107 10.10 -17.82 -10.90
CA LYS A 107 10.36 -16.40 -11.12
C LYS A 107 9.08 -15.72 -11.60
N GLN A 108 8.96 -14.43 -11.25
CA GLN A 108 7.80 -13.62 -11.56
C GLN A 108 8.10 -12.67 -12.72
N ASN A 109 7.17 -12.58 -13.68
CA ASN A 109 7.25 -11.56 -14.72
C ASN A 109 6.74 -10.20 -14.21
N LEU A 110 5.82 -10.26 -13.21
CA LEU A 110 5.32 -9.08 -12.50
C LEU A 110 5.27 -9.35 -10.99
N ILE A 111 5.87 -8.46 -10.22
CA ILE A 111 5.58 -8.30 -8.79
C ILE A 111 4.83 -6.97 -8.65
N ILE A 112 3.63 -7.03 -8.08
CA ILE A 112 2.77 -5.85 -7.99
C ILE A 112 2.22 -5.67 -6.57
N SER A 113 2.03 -4.41 -6.15
CA SER A 113 1.51 -4.09 -4.81
C SER A 113 0.80 -2.73 -4.80
N ASN A 114 -0.27 -2.61 -4.03
CA ASN A 114 -0.97 -1.35 -3.85
C ASN A 114 -1.00 -0.92 -2.37
N ALA A 115 -0.51 0.29 -2.08
CA ALA A 115 -0.54 0.92 -0.76
C ALA A 115 0.00 0.02 0.39
N MET A 116 1.09 -0.73 0.13
CA MET A 116 1.72 -1.63 1.11
C MET A 116 3.21 -1.31 1.35
N PHE A 117 3.91 -0.73 0.37
CA PHE A 117 5.36 -0.53 0.44
C PHE A 117 5.81 0.43 1.55
N GLN A 118 4.95 1.34 2.02
CA GLN A 118 5.21 2.20 3.18
C GLN A 118 5.40 1.43 4.50
N TRP A 119 5.03 0.16 4.53
CA TRP A 119 5.21 -0.71 5.71
C TRP A 119 6.56 -1.41 5.74
N PHE A 120 7.41 -1.26 4.73
CA PHE A 120 8.78 -1.75 4.78
C PHE A 120 9.67 -0.77 5.57
N ASP A 121 10.32 -1.23 6.65
CA ASP A 121 11.28 -0.40 7.41
C ASP A 121 12.47 0.03 6.58
N ASN A 122 12.88 -0.81 5.64
CA ASN A 122 14.00 -0.57 4.74
C ASN A 122 13.59 -0.99 3.32
N LEU A 123 13.24 0.01 2.50
CA LEU A 123 12.79 -0.21 1.13
C LEU A 123 13.91 -0.78 0.24
N ASP A 124 15.15 -0.34 0.42
CA ASP A 124 16.31 -0.80 -0.35
C ASP A 124 16.48 -2.33 -0.19
N LYS A 125 16.48 -2.80 1.07
CA LYS A 125 16.54 -4.23 1.37
C LYS A 125 15.34 -5.02 0.87
N ALA A 126 14.16 -4.41 0.90
CA ALA A 126 12.94 -5.04 0.36
C ALA A 126 13.04 -5.22 -1.16
N ILE A 127 13.47 -4.19 -1.89
CA ILE A 127 13.66 -4.23 -3.35
C ILE A 127 14.74 -5.25 -3.72
N GLU A 128 15.87 -5.31 -3.01
CA GLU A 128 16.91 -6.33 -3.21
C GLU A 128 16.32 -7.75 -3.17
N ILE A 129 15.52 -8.06 -2.15
CA ILE A 129 14.89 -9.38 -1.98
C ILE A 129 13.87 -9.65 -3.09
N LEU A 130 13.04 -8.67 -3.45
CA LEU A 130 12.03 -8.82 -4.49
C LEU A 130 12.67 -8.96 -5.87
N LYS A 131 13.78 -8.26 -6.14
CA LYS A 131 14.56 -8.40 -7.37
C LYS A 131 15.00 -9.84 -7.61
N LEU A 132 15.37 -10.57 -6.55
CA LEU A 132 15.76 -11.99 -6.65
C LEU A 132 14.58 -12.90 -7.08
N GLN A 133 13.34 -12.48 -6.88
CA GLN A 133 12.16 -13.24 -7.29
C GLN A 133 11.70 -12.91 -8.71
N LEU A 134 12.09 -11.74 -9.23
CA LEU A 134 11.79 -11.34 -10.61
C LEU A 134 12.63 -12.14 -11.62
N ASP A 135 12.00 -12.44 -12.74
CA ASP A 135 12.67 -12.96 -13.92
C ASP A 135 13.57 -11.89 -14.57
N LYS A 136 14.30 -12.26 -15.60
CA LYS A 136 14.96 -11.28 -16.48
C LYS A 136 13.88 -10.40 -17.14
N ASP A 137 14.13 -9.11 -17.21
CA ASP A 137 13.19 -8.09 -17.71
C ASP A 137 11.85 -8.02 -16.97
N GLY A 138 11.75 -8.69 -15.80
CA GLY A 138 10.56 -8.69 -14.96
C GLY A 138 10.26 -7.31 -14.36
N ILE A 139 8.98 -7.02 -14.18
CA ILE A 139 8.47 -5.72 -13.73
C ILE A 139 8.17 -5.74 -12.23
N LEU A 140 8.62 -4.70 -11.53
CA LEU A 140 8.20 -4.33 -10.19
C LEU A 140 7.28 -3.11 -10.31
N ALA A 141 6.00 -3.29 -9.98
CA ALA A 141 5.00 -2.23 -10.02
C ALA A 141 4.39 -2.02 -8.63
N PHE A 142 4.42 -0.81 -8.09
CA PHE A 142 3.83 -0.58 -6.78
C PHE A 142 3.31 0.84 -6.60
N SER A 143 2.35 0.97 -5.70
CA SER A 143 1.96 2.25 -5.16
C SER A 143 2.35 2.35 -3.68
N THR A 144 2.71 3.55 -3.26
CA THR A 144 3.06 3.89 -1.89
C THR A 144 2.67 5.34 -1.59
N PHE A 145 3.13 5.89 -0.46
CA PHE A 145 2.88 7.28 -0.09
C PHE A 145 4.20 8.03 0.14
N GLY A 146 4.20 9.30 -0.21
CA GLY A 146 5.31 10.23 -0.05
C GLY A 146 5.32 10.95 1.30
N THR A 147 6.31 11.83 1.47
CA THR A 147 6.64 12.51 2.74
C THR A 147 5.51 13.39 3.29
N ASP A 148 4.67 13.93 2.43
CA ASP A 148 3.55 14.80 2.83
C ASP A 148 2.26 14.04 3.15
N ASN A 149 2.32 12.69 3.16
CA ASN A 149 1.14 11.90 3.50
C ASN A 149 0.70 12.15 4.93
N TYR A 150 -0.57 12.54 5.10
CA TYR A 150 -1.15 12.89 6.40
C TYR A 150 -0.45 14.06 7.11
N LYS A 151 0.02 15.06 6.35
CA LYS A 151 0.74 16.22 6.90
C LYS A 151 -0.01 16.94 8.02
N GLU A 152 -1.35 16.96 7.99
CA GLU A 152 -2.19 17.55 9.02
C GLU A 152 -2.06 16.78 10.34
N ILE A 153 -2.04 15.44 10.27
CA ILE A 153 -1.88 14.58 11.44
C ILE A 153 -0.47 14.69 11.99
N THR A 154 0.52 14.56 11.14
CA THR A 154 1.94 14.69 11.50
C THR A 154 2.22 16.05 12.15
N GLY A 155 1.65 17.12 11.58
CA GLY A 155 1.82 18.47 12.09
C GLY A 155 1.17 18.75 13.45
N LEU A 156 0.21 17.92 13.90
CA LEU A 156 -0.44 18.04 15.22
C LEU A 156 0.09 17.05 16.24
N THR A 157 0.48 15.86 15.81
CA THR A 157 0.80 14.75 16.71
C THR A 157 2.28 14.37 16.71
N GLY A 158 3.03 14.78 15.69
CA GLY A 158 4.38 14.31 15.44
C GLY A 158 4.45 12.85 14.95
N LEU A 159 3.30 12.17 14.81
CA LEU A 159 3.25 10.76 14.40
C LEU A 159 3.20 10.64 12.89
N SER A 160 4.09 9.84 12.33
CA SER A 160 4.16 9.52 10.90
C SER A 160 4.80 8.16 10.71
N LEU A 161 4.53 7.50 9.58
CA LEU A 161 5.42 6.46 9.08
C LEU A 161 6.69 7.08 8.49
N ASN A 162 7.70 6.27 8.26
CA ASN A 162 8.93 6.70 7.58
C ASN A 162 8.68 6.73 6.06
N TYR A 163 7.91 7.73 5.62
CA TYR A 163 7.64 7.93 4.20
C TYR A 163 8.90 8.43 3.48
N LEU A 164 9.13 7.91 2.27
CA LEU A 164 10.24 8.33 1.42
C LEU A 164 9.75 9.31 0.34
N SER A 165 10.63 10.22 -0.07
CA SER A 165 10.33 11.08 -1.22
C SER A 165 10.40 10.29 -2.52
N LEU A 166 9.80 10.85 -3.59
CA LEU A 166 9.83 10.28 -4.94
C LEU A 166 11.27 10.05 -5.40
N GLU A 167 12.12 11.07 -5.24
CA GLU A 167 13.53 11.06 -5.65
C GLU A 167 14.30 9.96 -4.91
N LYS A 168 14.01 9.77 -3.61
CA LYS A 168 14.66 8.73 -2.82
C LYS A 168 14.28 7.32 -3.28
N ILE A 169 13.01 7.13 -3.68
CA ILE A 169 12.54 5.86 -4.24
C ILE A 169 13.21 5.60 -5.59
N GLN A 170 13.31 6.62 -6.46
CA GLN A 170 13.99 6.52 -7.74
C GLN A 170 15.47 6.18 -7.57
N ASP A 171 16.17 6.83 -6.63
CA ASP A 171 17.56 6.55 -6.29
C ASP A 171 17.78 5.09 -5.88
N ILE A 172 16.90 4.55 -5.02
CA ILE A 172 16.97 3.17 -4.56
C ILE A 172 16.81 2.21 -5.73
N LEU A 173 15.80 2.42 -6.58
CA LEU A 173 15.53 1.56 -7.73
C LEU A 173 16.70 1.56 -8.72
N SER A 174 17.22 2.74 -9.06
CA SER A 174 18.37 2.88 -9.97
C SER A 174 19.62 2.20 -9.42
N LYS A 175 19.93 2.34 -8.13
CA LYS A 175 21.05 1.67 -7.47
C LYS A 175 20.90 0.15 -7.44
N GLN A 176 19.68 -0.33 -7.37
CA GLN A 176 19.36 -1.77 -7.41
C GLN A 176 19.32 -2.31 -8.86
N GLY A 177 19.62 -1.50 -9.89
CA GLY A 177 19.62 -1.92 -11.29
C GLY A 177 18.20 -2.15 -11.82
N PHE A 178 17.31 -1.21 -11.58
CA PHE A 178 16.02 -1.10 -12.24
C PHE A 178 16.01 0.09 -13.20
N GLU A 179 15.43 -0.13 -14.36
CA GLU A 179 15.00 0.93 -15.28
C GLU A 179 13.62 1.43 -14.86
N ILE A 180 13.47 2.72 -14.60
CA ILE A 180 12.19 3.31 -14.22
C ILE A 180 11.38 3.58 -15.50
N LEU A 181 10.29 2.85 -15.68
CA LEU A 181 9.39 3.00 -16.83
C LEU A 181 8.30 4.04 -16.57
N TYR A 182 7.88 4.18 -15.31
CA TYR A 182 6.92 5.18 -14.87
C TYR A 182 7.14 5.50 -13.39
N CYS A 183 7.11 6.78 -13.03
CA CYS A 183 7.18 7.22 -11.65
C CYS A 183 6.49 8.57 -11.50
N GLU A 184 5.43 8.63 -10.69
CA GLU A 184 4.66 9.85 -10.47
C GLU A 184 4.22 9.96 -9.01
N GLY A 185 4.40 11.16 -8.43
CA GLY A 185 3.83 11.56 -7.15
C GLY A 185 2.74 12.61 -7.38
N PHE A 186 1.65 12.54 -6.62
CA PHE A 186 0.56 13.51 -6.67
C PHE A 186 -0.09 13.68 -5.30
N TYR A 187 -1.04 14.63 -5.20
CA TYR A 187 -1.79 14.87 -3.97
C TYR A 187 -3.26 14.57 -4.19
N GLU A 188 -3.87 14.03 -3.14
CA GLU A 188 -5.32 13.84 -3.06
C GLU A 188 -5.79 14.33 -1.69
N GLU A 189 -6.77 15.23 -1.67
CA GLU A 189 -7.30 15.81 -0.44
C GLU A 189 -8.73 15.33 -0.20
N LEU A 190 -8.97 14.67 0.93
CA LEU A 190 -10.30 14.30 1.37
C LEU A 190 -10.81 15.32 2.38
N LEU A 191 -12.02 15.83 2.15
CA LEU A 191 -12.71 16.76 3.04
C LEU A 191 -13.65 16.00 3.99
N PHE A 192 -13.68 16.44 5.24
CA PHE A 192 -14.54 15.88 6.29
C PHE A 192 -15.35 17.00 6.95
N LYS A 193 -16.52 16.67 7.49
CA LYS A 193 -17.34 17.64 8.21
C LYS A 193 -16.69 18.14 9.50
N ASN A 194 -15.92 17.27 10.14
CA ASN A 194 -15.23 17.56 11.40
C ASN A 194 -14.06 16.59 11.65
N PRO A 195 -13.14 16.90 12.59
CA PRO A 195 -12.01 16.04 12.90
C PRO A 195 -12.35 14.62 13.41
N LEU A 196 -13.55 14.41 13.99
CA LEU A 196 -13.98 13.06 14.40
C LEU A 196 -14.26 12.16 13.21
N GLU A 197 -14.89 12.68 12.14
CA GLU A 197 -15.07 11.93 10.89
C GLU A 197 -13.73 11.59 10.25
N LEU A 198 -12.76 12.52 10.27
CA LEU A 198 -11.40 12.28 9.79
C LEU A 198 -10.73 11.13 10.57
N LEU A 199 -10.80 11.15 11.92
CA LEU A 199 -10.25 10.07 12.75
C LEU A 199 -10.95 8.73 12.50
N ALA A 200 -12.27 8.76 12.29
CA ALA A 200 -13.05 7.56 11.94
C ALA A 200 -12.61 6.99 10.57
N HIS A 201 -12.37 7.86 9.58
CA HIS A 201 -11.83 7.45 8.27
C HIS A 201 -10.46 6.79 8.41
N MET A 202 -9.52 7.38 9.15
CA MET A 202 -8.20 6.80 9.40
C MET A 202 -8.30 5.42 10.08
N LYS A 203 -9.21 5.26 11.04
CA LYS A 203 -9.48 3.98 11.69
C LYS A 203 -10.01 2.93 10.71
N ASN A 204 -10.92 3.31 9.82
CA ASN A 204 -11.56 2.42 8.85
C ASN A 204 -10.62 2.03 7.69
N THR A 205 -9.59 2.83 7.41
CA THR A 205 -8.54 2.53 6.42
C THR A 205 -7.31 1.85 7.02
N GLY A 206 -7.35 1.45 8.30
CA GLY A 206 -6.30 0.67 8.96
C GLY A 206 -5.05 1.47 9.36
N VAL A 207 -5.07 2.80 9.22
CA VAL A 207 -3.92 3.68 9.47
C VAL A 207 -3.73 4.01 10.96
N ASN A 208 -4.62 3.57 11.85
CA ASN A 208 -4.47 3.71 13.31
C ASN A 208 -3.21 3.04 13.90
N SER A 209 -2.46 2.31 13.08
CA SER A 209 -1.17 1.73 13.46
C SER A 209 -0.01 2.73 13.52
N LEU A 210 -0.27 4.04 13.35
CA LEU A 210 0.73 5.09 13.61
C LEU A 210 1.11 5.18 15.11
N SER A 211 0.24 4.69 16.01
CA SER A 211 0.49 4.67 17.46
C SER A 211 -0.14 3.42 18.08
N ASP A 212 0.61 2.75 18.97
CA ASP A 212 0.11 1.62 19.77
C ASP A 212 -0.86 2.09 20.88
N LYS A 213 -0.97 3.41 21.09
CA LYS A 213 -1.76 4.00 22.15
C LYS A 213 -3.21 4.20 21.72
N THR A 214 -4.13 3.65 22.49
CA THR A 214 -5.55 3.98 22.37
C THR A 214 -5.81 5.34 23.03
N TRP A 215 -6.33 6.29 22.27
CA TRP A 215 -6.65 7.62 22.79
C TRP A 215 -7.87 7.58 23.71
N THR A 216 -7.77 8.28 24.82
CA THR A 216 -8.90 8.57 25.73
C THR A 216 -9.84 9.60 25.09
N ILE A 217 -11.07 9.69 25.63
CA ILE A 217 -12.06 10.69 25.18
C ILE A 217 -11.48 12.11 25.28
N LYS A 218 -10.72 12.40 26.35
CA LYS A 218 -10.07 13.71 26.55
C LYS A 218 -9.04 13.99 25.47
N GLU A 219 -8.19 13.02 25.11
CA GLU A 219 -7.18 13.16 24.05
C GLU A 219 -7.80 13.37 22.67
N VAL A 220 -8.90 12.69 22.38
CA VAL A 220 -9.66 12.89 21.13
C VAL A 220 -10.24 14.31 21.08
N LYS A 221 -10.83 14.80 22.17
CA LYS A 221 -11.36 16.17 22.25
C LYS A 221 -10.26 17.20 22.05
N ASP A 222 -9.14 17.07 22.77
CA ASP A 222 -7.97 17.95 22.65
C ASP A 222 -7.41 17.97 21.21
N PHE A 223 -7.33 16.82 20.57
CA PHE A 223 -6.96 16.75 19.16
C PHE A 223 -7.93 17.52 18.26
N CYS A 224 -9.25 17.35 18.43
CA CYS A 224 -10.25 18.06 17.63
C CYS A 224 -10.16 19.57 17.83
N ASP A 225 -9.99 20.04 19.06
CA ASP A 225 -9.88 21.46 19.38
C ASP A 225 -8.61 22.08 18.75
N ARG A 226 -7.48 21.38 18.84
CA ARG A 226 -6.22 21.80 18.21
C ARG A 226 -6.31 21.76 16.69
N PHE A 227 -6.98 20.75 16.11
CA PHE A 227 -7.17 20.64 14.67
C PHE A 227 -7.95 21.85 14.13
N ASN A 228 -9.11 22.14 14.74
CA ASN A 228 -9.97 23.25 14.35
C ASN A 228 -9.29 24.62 14.52
N LYS A 229 -8.40 24.76 15.53
CA LYS A 229 -7.63 25.98 15.74
C LYS A 229 -6.54 26.17 14.68
N LYS A 230 -5.92 25.07 14.21
CA LYS A 230 -4.78 25.13 13.28
C LYS A 230 -5.19 25.15 11.82
N TYR A 231 -6.26 24.43 11.47
CA TYR A 231 -6.69 24.26 10.08
C TYR A 231 -8.09 24.82 9.85
N PRO A 232 -8.26 25.70 8.85
CA PRO A 232 -9.57 26.33 8.57
C PRO A 232 -10.60 25.35 7.98
N GLN A 233 -10.12 24.24 7.41
CA GLN A 233 -10.94 23.17 6.88
C GLN A 233 -10.46 21.83 7.41
N THR A 234 -11.41 20.93 7.69
CA THR A 234 -11.07 19.57 8.06
C THR A 234 -10.78 18.77 6.83
N LYS A 235 -9.51 18.65 6.46
CA LYS A 235 -9.02 17.87 5.35
C LYS A 235 -7.92 16.91 5.78
N LEU A 236 -7.75 15.86 5.00
CA LEU A 236 -6.64 14.91 5.12
C LEU A 236 -5.95 14.81 3.77
N THR A 237 -4.68 15.20 3.74
CA THR A 237 -3.86 15.13 2.54
C THR A 237 -3.22 13.76 2.42
N TYR A 238 -3.46 13.09 1.31
CA TYR A 238 -2.69 11.96 0.85
C TYR A 238 -1.62 12.41 -0.14
N SER A 239 -0.49 11.72 -0.17
CA SER A 239 0.61 11.94 -1.12
C SER A 239 0.96 10.62 -1.82
N PRO A 240 0.10 10.10 -2.71
CA PRO A 240 0.37 8.87 -3.43
C PRO A 240 1.59 8.97 -4.34
N ILE A 241 2.31 7.86 -4.45
CA ILE A 241 3.39 7.65 -5.43
C ILE A 241 3.11 6.34 -6.15
N ILE A 242 3.15 6.37 -7.49
CA ILE A 242 3.02 5.21 -8.37
C ILE A 242 4.37 4.97 -9.04
N VAL A 243 4.81 3.72 -9.03
CA VAL A 243 6.11 3.32 -9.61
C VAL A 243 5.94 2.06 -10.44
N ILE A 244 6.53 2.06 -11.63
CA ILE A 244 6.70 0.87 -12.48
C ILE A 244 8.14 0.85 -12.94
N ALA A 245 8.86 -0.22 -12.63
CA ALA A 245 10.27 -0.35 -12.94
C ALA A 245 10.58 -1.75 -13.47
N ARG A 246 11.48 -1.85 -14.44
CA ARG A 246 11.94 -3.09 -15.07
C ARG A 246 13.28 -3.48 -14.48
N LYS A 247 13.44 -4.74 -14.14
CA LYS A 247 14.74 -5.31 -13.77
C LYS A 247 15.63 -5.40 -15.01
N VAL A 248 16.80 -4.77 -14.95
CA VAL A 248 17.86 -4.83 -15.98
C VAL A 248 18.86 -5.94 -15.64
#